data_abbb70ce4fe49bca5518317c61783125
#
_entry.id   abbb70ce4fe49bca5518317c61783125
#
_cell.length_a   1.000
_cell.length_b   1.000
_cell.length_c   1.000
_cell.angle_alpha   90.00
_cell.angle_beta   90.00
_cell.angle_gamma   90.00
#
_symmetry.space_group_name_H-M   'P 1'
#
loop_
_entity.id
_entity.type
_entity.pdbx_description
1 polymer ?
#
loop_
_entity_poly.entity_id
_entity_poly.type
_entity_poly.pdbx_seq_one_letter_code
_entity_poly.pdbx_strand_id
1 'polypeptide(L)'
;MAGKNKLIYVASLNKNKVNAVKEVFPSFRVEGISCNSGVSDQPVSLPEIIKGAINRSRSVFKSTCEYSVGIEDGISPVPETRSGYMNFCVCAIFDGNRIFLGLGPGFEYPLDCTKKVVDEGITISEAFVPLSGKPDIGYEEGIIGWLTGGDINRKDYTKHAVKMAKIQIENPELYR
;
A
#
# COMPACT_ATOMS: atom_id res chain seq x y z
N MET A 1 -15.20 3.17 31.09
CA MET A 1 -15.12 2.97 29.63
C MET A 1 -14.11 1.85 29.40
N ALA A 2 -14.53 0.68 28.89
CA ALA A 2 -13.60 -0.40 28.58
C ALA A 2 -12.59 0.14 27.55
N GLY A 3 -11.30 0.05 27.85
CA GLY A 3 -10.24 0.49 26.96
C GLY A 3 -10.40 -0.24 25.61
N LYS A 4 -10.48 0.51 24.49
CA LYS A 4 -10.45 -0.07 23.16
C LYS A 4 -9.24 -1.00 23.11
N ASN A 5 -9.45 -2.24 22.72
CA ASN A 5 -8.37 -3.16 22.47
C ASN A 5 -7.43 -2.49 21.46
N LYS A 6 -6.16 -2.36 21.80
CA LYS A 6 -5.14 -1.83 20.88
C LYS A 6 -4.90 -2.82 19.72
N LEU A 7 -5.92 -2.99 18.89
CA LEU A 7 -5.95 -3.93 17.77
C LEU A 7 -6.10 -3.16 16.46
N ILE A 8 -5.30 -3.54 15.48
CA ILE A 8 -5.36 -3.06 14.10
C ILE A 8 -5.56 -4.25 13.18
N TYR A 9 -6.56 -4.17 12.30
CA TYR A 9 -6.70 -5.10 11.18
C TYR A 9 -6.06 -4.51 9.92
N VAL A 10 -5.20 -5.28 9.27
CA VAL A 10 -4.60 -4.94 7.97
C VAL A 10 -5.31 -5.76 6.90
N ALA A 11 -5.89 -5.10 5.92
CA ALA A 11 -6.65 -5.70 4.83
C ALA A 11 -5.72 -6.36 3.78
N SER A 12 -4.84 -7.26 4.24
CA SER A 12 -3.89 -8.01 3.42
C SER A 12 -3.29 -9.15 4.22
N LEU A 13 -2.98 -10.27 3.55
CA LEU A 13 -2.15 -11.36 4.09
C LEU A 13 -0.67 -11.22 3.69
N ASN A 14 -0.31 -10.25 2.87
CA ASN A 14 1.08 -10.01 2.50
C ASN A 14 1.89 -9.57 3.72
N LYS A 15 2.90 -10.37 4.07
CA LYS A 15 3.74 -10.18 5.27
C LYS A 15 4.42 -8.80 5.28
N ASN A 16 4.83 -8.28 4.11
CA ASN A 16 5.46 -6.97 4.01
C ASN A 16 4.49 -5.85 4.44
N LYS A 17 3.24 -5.90 3.96
CA LYS A 17 2.20 -4.93 4.33
C LYS A 17 1.86 -5.02 5.83
N VAL A 18 1.67 -6.22 6.36
CA VAL A 18 1.36 -6.43 7.78
C VAL A 18 2.52 -5.98 8.67
N ASN A 19 3.77 -6.34 8.34
CA ASN A 19 4.94 -5.97 9.13
C ASN A 19 5.24 -4.46 9.06
N ALA A 20 4.98 -3.80 7.94
CA ALA A 20 5.08 -2.35 7.84
C ALA A 20 4.17 -1.64 8.86
N VAL A 21 2.92 -2.12 9.00
CA VAL A 21 1.99 -1.58 10.00
C VAL A 21 2.44 -1.90 11.42
N LYS A 22 2.92 -3.13 11.69
CA LYS A 22 3.47 -3.50 13.02
C LYS A 22 4.60 -2.59 13.47
N GLU A 23 5.53 -2.27 12.57
CA GLU A 23 6.65 -1.39 12.89
C GLU A 23 6.22 0.07 13.16
N VAL A 24 5.18 0.54 12.48
CA VAL A 24 4.66 1.92 12.66
C VAL A 24 3.77 2.03 13.91
N PHE A 25 3.13 0.93 14.32
CA PHE A 25 2.24 0.86 15.48
C PHE A 25 2.70 -0.19 16.50
N PRO A 26 3.89 -0.04 17.11
CA PRO A 26 4.51 -1.09 17.94
C PRO A 26 3.73 -1.41 19.22
N SER A 27 2.84 -0.50 19.67
CA SER A 27 1.99 -0.71 20.85
C SER A 27 0.65 -1.39 20.54
N PHE A 28 0.40 -1.74 19.26
CA PHE A 28 -0.82 -2.38 18.83
C PHE A 28 -0.57 -3.85 18.46
N ARG A 29 -1.55 -4.69 18.74
CA ARG A 29 -1.67 -6.00 18.11
C ARG A 29 -2.14 -5.78 16.67
N VAL A 30 -1.41 -6.33 15.70
CA VAL A 30 -1.69 -6.16 14.28
C VAL A 30 -1.95 -7.51 13.62
N GLU A 31 -3.10 -7.65 12.98
CA GLU A 31 -3.53 -8.88 12.31
C GLU A 31 -3.90 -8.63 10.84
N GLY A 32 -3.45 -9.52 9.96
CA GLY A 32 -3.80 -9.49 8.54
C GLY A 32 -5.13 -10.20 8.27
N ILE A 33 -5.96 -9.62 7.43
CA ILE A 33 -7.23 -10.20 6.96
C ILE A 33 -7.28 -10.12 5.44
N SER A 34 -7.64 -11.21 4.77
CA SER A 34 -7.84 -11.22 3.32
C SER A 34 -9.09 -10.44 2.95
N CYS A 35 -8.99 -9.60 1.92
CA CYS A 35 -10.13 -8.91 1.34
C CYS A 35 -9.87 -8.52 -0.13
N ASN A 36 -10.94 -8.23 -0.86
CA ASN A 36 -10.88 -7.66 -2.20
C ASN A 36 -10.76 -6.13 -2.11
N SER A 37 -10.01 -5.50 -3.02
CA SER A 37 -9.88 -4.05 -3.12
C SER A 37 -11.09 -3.37 -3.77
N GLY A 38 -11.85 -4.11 -4.58
CA GLY A 38 -12.94 -3.56 -5.39
C GLY A 38 -12.46 -2.60 -6.50
N VAL A 39 -11.19 -2.70 -6.88
CA VAL A 39 -10.57 -2.03 -8.04
C VAL A 39 -9.84 -3.08 -8.87
N SER A 40 -9.22 -2.68 -9.98
CA SER A 40 -8.42 -3.60 -10.81
C SER A 40 -7.25 -4.21 -10.02
N ASP A 41 -6.76 -5.37 -10.47
CA ASP A 41 -5.59 -6.02 -9.86
C ASP A 41 -4.30 -5.18 -10.06
N GLN A 42 -4.31 -4.32 -11.08
CA GLN A 42 -3.27 -3.34 -11.36
C GLN A 42 -3.87 -1.95 -11.56
N PRO A 43 -4.04 -1.16 -10.49
CA PRO A 43 -4.50 0.22 -10.62
C PRO A 43 -3.51 1.07 -11.44
N VAL A 44 -4.05 1.87 -12.37
CA VAL A 44 -3.27 2.71 -13.29
C VAL A 44 -3.53 4.22 -13.12
N SER A 45 -4.17 4.59 -12.02
CA SER A 45 -4.39 5.99 -11.66
C SER A 45 -4.38 6.19 -10.15
N LEU A 46 -3.93 7.36 -9.69
CA LEU A 46 -3.90 7.68 -8.26
C LEU A 46 -5.30 7.63 -7.60
N PRO A 47 -6.38 8.12 -8.24
CA PRO A 47 -7.73 7.96 -7.70
C PRO A 47 -8.14 6.49 -7.49
N GLU A 48 -7.76 5.59 -8.40
CA GLU A 48 -8.05 4.17 -8.28
C GLU A 48 -7.26 3.51 -7.15
N ILE A 49 -5.96 3.83 -7.00
CA ILE A 49 -5.12 3.35 -5.89
C ILE A 49 -5.72 3.79 -4.55
N ILE A 50 -6.10 5.07 -4.44
CA ILE A 50 -6.74 5.62 -3.23
C ILE A 50 -8.06 4.89 -2.94
N LYS A 51 -8.91 4.69 -3.95
CA LYS A 51 -10.17 3.96 -3.82
C LYS A 51 -9.95 2.54 -3.32
N GLY A 52 -8.97 1.82 -3.88
CA GLY A 52 -8.61 0.47 -3.45
C GLY A 52 -8.16 0.43 -2.00
N ALA A 53 -7.29 1.34 -1.57
CA ALA A 53 -6.84 1.44 -0.19
C ALA A 53 -8.00 1.73 0.78
N ILE A 54 -8.91 2.65 0.43
CA ILE A 54 -10.10 2.98 1.24
C ILE A 54 -11.05 1.78 1.34
N ASN A 55 -11.35 1.13 0.22
CA ASN A 55 -12.23 -0.04 0.20
C ASN A 55 -11.69 -1.15 1.11
N ARG A 56 -10.39 -1.45 0.99
CA ARG A 56 -9.72 -2.43 1.85
C ARG A 56 -9.85 -2.07 3.32
N SER A 57 -9.53 -0.83 3.71
CA SER A 57 -9.59 -0.43 5.12
C SER A 57 -11.00 -0.57 5.69
N ARG A 58 -12.02 -0.14 4.95
CA ARG A 58 -13.42 -0.22 5.39
C ARG A 58 -13.92 -1.66 5.48
N SER A 59 -13.53 -2.53 4.54
CA SER A 59 -14.03 -3.90 4.45
C SER A 59 -13.67 -4.78 5.65
N VAL A 60 -12.54 -4.52 6.31
CA VAL A 60 -12.06 -5.32 7.44
C VAL A 60 -12.29 -4.64 8.79
N PHE A 61 -12.88 -3.45 8.82
CA PHE A 61 -13.17 -2.75 10.07
C PHE A 61 -14.22 -3.51 10.89
N LYS A 62 -13.95 -3.62 12.19
CA LYS A 62 -14.86 -4.18 13.19
C LYS A 62 -14.85 -3.30 14.43
N SER A 63 -15.96 -3.24 15.16
CA SER A 63 -16.05 -2.48 16.41
C SER A 63 -15.06 -2.92 17.49
N THR A 64 -14.46 -4.10 17.34
CA THR A 64 -13.43 -4.66 18.23
C THR A 64 -12.03 -4.10 17.95
N CYS A 65 -11.77 -3.49 16.80
CA CYS A 65 -10.48 -2.87 16.49
C CYS A 65 -10.54 -1.35 16.69
N GLU A 66 -9.37 -0.76 16.94
CA GLU A 66 -9.23 0.71 17.02
C GLU A 66 -9.09 1.30 15.62
N TYR A 67 -8.31 0.62 14.77
CA TYR A 67 -8.10 1.00 13.37
C TYR A 67 -8.18 -0.22 12.47
N SER A 68 -8.53 0.04 11.21
CA SER A 68 -8.26 -0.87 10.11
C SER A 68 -7.46 -0.17 9.03
N VAL A 69 -6.57 -0.91 8.37
CA VAL A 69 -5.59 -0.38 7.42
C VAL A 69 -5.73 -1.07 6.08
N GLY A 70 -5.95 -0.27 5.05
CA GLY A 70 -5.91 -0.70 3.65
C GLY A 70 -4.65 -0.14 2.98
N ILE A 71 -3.96 -0.95 2.23
CA ILE A 71 -2.75 -0.57 1.48
C ILE A 71 -2.91 -1.05 0.05
N GLU A 72 -2.77 -0.13 -0.89
CA GLU A 72 -2.83 -0.42 -2.32
C GLU A 72 -1.62 0.18 -3.04
N ASP A 73 -1.12 -0.55 -4.02
CA ASP A 73 -0.02 -0.14 -4.88
C ASP A 73 -0.54 -0.03 -6.33
N GLY A 74 0.00 0.89 -7.11
CA GLY A 74 -0.33 1.03 -8.51
C GLY A 74 0.49 2.11 -9.18
N ILE A 75 0.38 2.24 -10.49
CA ILE A 75 1.02 3.31 -11.24
C ILE A 75 0.04 4.45 -11.48
N SER A 76 0.56 5.65 -11.64
CA SER A 76 -0.22 6.84 -11.98
C SER A 76 0.54 7.70 -12.97
N PRO A 77 -0.15 8.38 -13.91
CA PRO A 77 0.49 9.32 -14.82
C PRO A 77 1.30 10.37 -14.06
N VAL A 78 2.56 10.53 -14.45
CA VAL A 78 3.46 11.60 -13.99
C VAL A 78 4.18 12.13 -15.21
N PRO A 79 3.79 13.30 -15.74
CA PRO A 79 4.44 13.92 -16.87
C PRO A 79 5.95 14.12 -16.63
N GLU A 80 6.71 14.16 -17.71
CA GLU A 80 8.18 14.36 -17.73
C GLU A 80 8.99 13.17 -17.19
N THR A 81 8.37 12.07 -16.71
CA THR A 81 9.07 10.82 -16.48
C THR A 81 9.29 10.07 -17.79
N ARG A 82 10.26 9.16 -17.83
CA ARG A 82 10.62 8.43 -19.06
C ARG A 82 9.49 7.52 -19.55
N SER A 83 8.74 6.91 -18.62
CA SER A 83 7.60 6.05 -18.94
C SER A 83 6.25 6.79 -18.95
N GLY A 84 6.21 8.04 -18.52
CA GLY A 84 4.99 8.80 -18.29
C GLY A 84 4.24 8.40 -17.01
N TYR A 85 4.78 7.48 -16.21
CA TYR A 85 4.15 6.93 -15.01
C TYR A 85 5.13 6.73 -13.86
N MET A 86 4.63 6.81 -12.64
CA MET A 86 5.34 6.38 -11.43
C MET A 86 4.46 5.46 -10.59
N ASN A 87 5.08 4.54 -9.87
CA ASN A 87 4.41 3.74 -8.85
C ASN A 87 4.22 4.53 -7.58
N PHE A 88 3.05 4.37 -6.95
CA PHE A 88 2.74 4.90 -5.63
C PHE A 88 2.15 3.80 -4.74
N CYS A 89 2.51 3.84 -3.46
CA CYS A 89 1.86 3.08 -2.41
C CYS A 89 0.97 4.02 -1.62
N VAL A 90 -0.31 3.70 -1.51
CA VAL A 90 -1.29 4.46 -0.72
C VAL A 90 -1.70 3.64 0.50
N CYS A 91 -1.70 4.28 1.65
CA CYS A 91 -2.24 3.75 2.90
C CYS A 91 -3.50 4.54 3.29
N ALA A 92 -4.58 3.83 3.58
CA ALA A 92 -5.79 4.36 4.19
C ALA A 92 -5.96 3.72 5.57
N ILE A 93 -6.01 4.54 6.63
CA ILE A 93 -6.33 4.11 8.00
C ILE A 93 -7.75 4.56 8.30
N PHE A 94 -8.61 3.67 8.78
CA PHE A 94 -9.99 3.93 9.12
C PHE A 94 -10.24 3.69 10.61
N ASP A 95 -10.83 4.66 11.32
CA ASP A 95 -11.14 4.61 12.76
C ASP A 95 -12.61 4.24 13.07
N GLY A 96 -13.38 3.91 12.02
CA GLY A 96 -14.83 3.68 12.09
C GLY A 96 -15.65 4.92 11.71
N ASN A 97 -15.02 6.09 11.59
CA ASN A 97 -15.68 7.34 11.21
C ASN A 97 -14.92 8.07 10.10
N ARG A 98 -13.61 8.26 10.26
CA ARG A 98 -12.75 9.03 9.34
C ARG A 98 -11.72 8.14 8.68
N ILE A 99 -11.33 8.56 7.48
CA ILE A 99 -10.18 7.99 6.73
C ILE A 99 -9.00 8.94 6.86
N PHE A 100 -7.84 8.38 7.19
CA PHE A 100 -6.55 9.06 7.18
C PHE A 100 -5.72 8.50 6.03
N LEU A 101 -5.38 9.34 5.06
CA LEU A 101 -4.62 8.94 3.88
C LEU A 101 -3.16 9.33 4.00
N GLY A 102 -2.30 8.46 3.49
CA GLY A 102 -0.87 8.73 3.33
C GLY A 102 -0.33 8.07 2.07
N LEU A 103 0.57 8.76 1.41
CA LEU A 103 1.26 8.27 0.23
C LEU A 103 2.73 8.02 0.56
N GLY A 104 3.27 6.92 0.03
CA GLY A 104 4.70 6.65 0.03
C GLY A 104 5.43 7.43 -1.07
N PRO A 105 6.77 7.34 -1.11
CA PRO A 105 7.55 7.93 -2.20
C PRO A 105 7.18 7.28 -3.53
N GLY A 106 7.24 8.05 -4.63
CA GLY A 106 7.06 7.55 -5.97
C GLY A 106 8.38 7.06 -6.58
N PHE A 107 8.33 6.06 -7.44
CA PHE A 107 9.46 5.65 -8.28
C PHE A 107 8.96 5.13 -9.63
N GLU A 108 9.84 5.16 -10.63
CA GLU A 108 9.53 4.75 -11.99
C GLU A 108 9.94 3.29 -12.22
N TYR A 109 9.05 2.48 -12.79
CA TYR A 109 9.39 1.14 -13.27
C TYR A 109 10.12 1.20 -14.63
N PRO A 110 10.86 0.15 -15.03
CA PRO A 110 11.40 0.04 -16.37
C PRO A 110 10.33 0.30 -17.43
N LEU A 111 10.70 1.09 -18.46
CA LEU A 111 9.79 1.54 -19.51
C LEU A 111 8.97 0.41 -20.14
N ASP A 112 9.64 -0.71 -20.48
CA ASP A 112 8.97 -1.84 -21.14
C ASP A 112 7.97 -2.55 -20.22
N CYS A 113 8.23 -2.59 -18.91
CA CYS A 113 7.26 -3.12 -17.93
C CYS A 113 6.05 -2.22 -17.81
N THR A 114 6.27 -0.88 -17.71
CA THR A 114 5.18 0.09 -17.65
C THR A 114 4.30 0.04 -18.91
N LYS A 115 4.91 -0.06 -20.10
CA LYS A 115 4.17 -0.20 -21.36
C LYS A 115 3.26 -1.44 -21.35
N LYS A 116 3.78 -2.60 -20.96
CA LYS A 116 2.96 -3.82 -20.89
C LYS A 116 1.78 -3.68 -19.93
N VAL A 117 1.99 -3.04 -18.78
CA VAL A 117 0.89 -2.75 -17.85
C VAL A 117 -0.19 -1.88 -18.50
N VAL A 118 0.22 -0.79 -19.16
CA VAL A 118 -0.73 0.16 -19.76
C VAL A 118 -1.41 -0.38 -21.01
N ASP A 119 -0.65 -1.03 -21.88
CA ASP A 119 -1.13 -1.43 -23.22
C ASP A 119 -1.81 -2.80 -23.18
N GLU A 120 -1.32 -3.73 -22.35
CA GLU A 120 -1.80 -5.13 -22.31
C GLU A 120 -2.69 -5.40 -21.09
N GLY A 121 -2.72 -4.51 -20.07
CA GLY A 121 -3.53 -4.66 -18.86
C GLY A 121 -3.05 -5.75 -17.90
N ILE A 122 -1.80 -6.22 -18.05
CA ILE A 122 -1.20 -7.18 -17.12
C ILE A 122 -0.68 -6.48 -15.86
N THR A 123 -0.46 -7.23 -14.79
CA THR A 123 0.11 -6.67 -13.56
C THR A 123 1.59 -6.34 -13.73
N ILE A 124 2.08 -5.38 -12.94
CA ILE A 124 3.52 -5.05 -12.95
C ILE A 124 4.38 -6.24 -12.52
N SER A 125 3.87 -7.10 -11.64
CA SER A 125 4.57 -8.33 -11.25
C SER A 125 4.76 -9.26 -12.44
N GLU A 126 3.71 -9.48 -13.24
CA GLU A 126 3.80 -10.29 -14.47
C GLU A 126 4.74 -9.67 -15.50
N ALA A 127 4.64 -8.35 -15.71
CA ALA A 127 5.51 -7.63 -16.63
C ALA A 127 7.01 -7.72 -16.23
N PHE A 128 7.29 -7.89 -14.92
CA PHE A 128 8.65 -7.91 -14.36
C PHE A 128 9.28 -9.30 -14.32
N VAL A 129 8.51 -10.37 -14.42
CA VAL A 129 9.01 -11.76 -14.40
C VAL A 129 10.17 -12.01 -15.37
N PRO A 130 10.12 -11.53 -16.65
CA PRO A 130 11.22 -11.73 -17.58
C PRO A 130 12.56 -11.12 -17.15
N LEU A 131 12.52 -10.07 -16.31
CA LEU A 131 13.72 -9.39 -15.81
C LEU A 131 14.25 -10.04 -14.53
N SER A 132 13.36 -10.43 -13.61
CA SER A 132 13.74 -10.96 -12.30
C SER A 132 13.90 -12.48 -12.28
N GLY A 133 13.22 -13.18 -13.19
CA GLY A 133 13.07 -14.64 -13.11
C GLY A 133 12.24 -15.13 -11.93
N LYS A 134 11.58 -14.21 -11.19
CA LYS A 134 10.85 -14.48 -9.94
C LYS A 134 9.37 -14.14 -10.08
N PRO A 135 8.46 -15.12 -10.21
CA PRO A 135 7.01 -14.85 -10.28
C PRO A 135 6.45 -14.28 -8.98
N ASP A 136 7.03 -14.62 -7.83
CA ASP A 136 6.56 -14.21 -6.50
C ASP A 136 7.29 -12.99 -5.90
N ILE A 137 8.01 -12.22 -6.73
CA ILE A 137 8.81 -11.07 -6.29
C ILE A 137 8.01 -10.09 -5.42
N GLY A 138 6.72 -9.94 -5.68
CA GLY A 138 5.82 -9.09 -4.90
C GLY A 138 5.60 -9.53 -3.45
N TYR A 139 5.85 -10.80 -3.13
CA TYR A 139 5.74 -11.35 -1.77
C TYR A 139 7.08 -11.42 -1.04
N GLU A 140 8.19 -11.30 -1.77
CA GLU A 140 9.56 -11.27 -1.25
C GLU A 140 10.01 -9.83 -0.96
N GLU A 141 11.14 -9.42 -1.52
CA GLU A 141 11.72 -8.07 -1.39
C GLU A 141 10.92 -6.98 -2.11
N GLY A 142 10.04 -7.40 -3.04
CA GLY A 142 9.35 -6.52 -3.96
C GLY A 142 10.22 -6.08 -5.13
N ILE A 143 9.60 -5.58 -6.19
CA ILE A 143 10.32 -5.06 -7.36
C ILE A 143 11.27 -3.93 -6.95
N ILE A 144 10.87 -3.09 -5.99
CA ILE A 144 11.73 -2.03 -5.49
C ILE A 144 13.00 -2.57 -4.83
N GLY A 145 12.92 -3.69 -4.10
CA GLY A 145 14.09 -4.35 -3.53
C GLY A 145 15.06 -4.81 -4.62
N TRP A 146 14.53 -5.42 -5.67
CA TRP A 146 15.35 -5.83 -6.81
C TRP A 146 15.99 -4.64 -7.54
N LEU A 147 15.22 -3.57 -7.80
CA LEU A 147 15.71 -2.37 -8.49
C LEU A 147 16.76 -1.59 -7.70
N THR A 148 16.71 -1.64 -6.37
CA THR A 148 17.64 -0.93 -5.49
C THR A 148 18.79 -1.80 -4.98
N GLY A 149 18.89 -3.06 -5.44
CA GLY A 149 19.90 -3.99 -4.92
C GLY A 149 19.73 -4.29 -3.43
N GLY A 150 18.51 -4.17 -2.90
CA GLY A 150 18.19 -4.45 -1.50
C GLY A 150 18.22 -3.24 -0.55
N ASP A 151 18.61 -2.05 -1.02
CA ASP A 151 18.66 -0.83 -0.17
C ASP A 151 17.28 -0.46 0.38
N ILE A 152 16.21 -0.66 -0.43
CA ILE A 152 14.83 -0.41 -0.02
C ILE A 152 14.01 -1.65 -0.37
N ASN A 153 13.52 -2.38 0.63
CA ASN A 153 12.61 -3.49 0.40
C ASN A 153 11.13 -3.02 0.42
N ARG A 154 10.23 -3.92 -0.01
CA ARG A 154 8.80 -3.63 -0.08
C ARG A 154 8.19 -3.21 1.27
N LYS A 155 8.63 -3.81 2.37
CA LYS A 155 8.15 -3.45 3.71
C LYS A 155 8.52 -2.01 4.06
N ASP A 156 9.79 -1.62 3.84
CA ASP A 156 10.26 -0.26 4.14
C ASP A 156 9.58 0.77 3.25
N TYR A 157 9.42 0.47 1.96
CA TYR A 157 8.65 1.29 1.04
C TYR A 157 7.20 1.50 1.51
N THR A 158 6.50 0.43 1.87
CA THR A 158 5.13 0.48 2.38
C THR A 158 5.03 1.27 3.70
N LYS A 159 6.03 1.12 4.57
CA LYS A 159 6.09 1.81 5.87
C LYS A 159 6.02 3.33 5.75
N HIS A 160 6.56 3.91 4.68
CA HIS A 160 6.46 5.36 4.45
C HIS A 160 4.99 5.80 4.27
N ALA A 161 4.21 5.10 3.46
CA ALA A 161 2.79 5.42 3.28
C ALA A 161 2.01 5.33 4.60
N VAL A 162 2.28 4.29 5.41
CA VAL A 162 1.65 4.12 6.73
C VAL A 162 2.01 5.27 7.68
N LYS A 163 3.28 5.70 7.71
CA LYS A 163 3.72 6.85 8.51
C LYS A 163 3.04 8.14 8.09
N MET A 164 2.90 8.39 6.78
CA MET A 164 2.22 9.60 6.29
C MET A 164 0.74 9.62 6.69
N ALA A 165 0.04 8.49 6.61
CA ALA A 165 -1.34 8.40 7.10
C ALA A 165 -1.45 8.63 8.62
N LYS A 166 -0.48 8.15 9.40
CA LYS A 166 -0.44 8.27 10.85
C LYS A 166 -0.27 9.71 11.35
N ILE A 167 0.32 10.61 10.56
CA ILE A 167 0.52 12.02 10.95
C ILE A 167 -0.76 12.66 11.46
N GLN A 168 -1.88 12.45 10.77
CA GLN A 168 -3.17 13.03 11.13
C GLN A 168 -3.74 12.44 12.43
N ILE A 169 -3.42 11.18 12.74
CA ILE A 169 -3.82 10.51 13.97
C ILE A 169 -3.04 11.06 15.16
N GLU A 170 -1.74 11.35 14.96
CA GLU A 170 -0.85 11.86 16.02
C GLU A 170 -1.02 13.36 16.30
N ASN A 171 -1.66 14.09 15.38
CA ASN A 171 -1.85 15.55 15.48
C ASN A 171 -3.32 15.94 15.25
N PRO A 172 -4.28 15.35 15.98
CA PRO A 172 -5.70 15.50 15.67
C PRO A 172 -6.20 16.96 15.79
N GLU A 173 -5.53 17.77 16.58
CA GLU A 173 -5.86 19.19 16.76
C GLU A 173 -5.58 20.04 15.50
N LEU A 174 -4.65 19.60 14.65
CA LEU A 174 -4.27 20.30 13.41
C LEU A 174 -5.16 19.93 12.21
N TYR A 175 -5.96 18.87 12.34
CA TYR A 175 -6.76 18.31 11.23
C TYR A 175 -8.27 18.26 11.57
N ARG A 176 -8.75 19.27 12.27
CA ARG A 176 -10.15 19.43 12.66
C ARG A 176 -11.00 19.97 11.52
#